data_152cfbe69b5577788b859c043ba432b1
#
_entry.id   152cfbe69b5577788b859c043ba432b1
#
_cell.length_a   1.000
_cell.length_b   1.000
_cell.length_c   1.000
_cell.angle_alpha   90.00
_cell.angle_beta   90.00
_cell.angle_gamma   90.00
#
_symmetry.space_group_name_H-M   'P 1'
#
loop_
_entity.id
_entity.type
_entity.pdbx_description
1 polymer ?
#
loop_
_entity_poly.entity_id
_entity_poly.type
_entity_poly.pdbx_seq_one_letter_code
_entity_poly.pdbx_strand_id
1 'polypeptide(L)'
;MKSSMKTAVLALGLTCASLAVADSELSSAVASFSEDNKRLEAALGQELTAERLKEIYEISYRLQGSLSTINMRMDELADTLEELHIESESANAEAVSEYGASYLGVARSVIR
;
A
#
# COMPACT_ATOMS: atom_id res chain seq x y z
N MET A 1 -6.54 5.35 -35.37
CA MET A 1 -5.99 6.40 -34.50
C MET A 1 -6.93 6.81 -33.38
N LYS A 2 -8.15 7.21 -33.71
CA LYS A 2 -9.11 7.62 -32.65
C LYS A 2 -9.45 6.51 -31.66
N SER A 3 -9.56 5.27 -32.15
CA SER A 3 -9.83 4.13 -31.28
C SER A 3 -8.69 3.85 -30.31
N SER A 4 -7.44 4.06 -30.74
CA SER A 4 -6.27 3.90 -29.87
C SER A 4 -6.29 4.92 -28.72
N MET A 5 -6.68 6.15 -29.03
CA MET A 5 -6.77 7.20 -28.01
C MET A 5 -7.86 6.89 -27.00
N LYS A 6 -8.99 6.39 -27.45
CA LYS A 6 -10.09 5.99 -26.55
C LYS A 6 -9.67 4.86 -25.64
N THR A 7 -8.93 3.89 -26.17
CA THR A 7 -8.42 2.77 -25.38
C THR A 7 -7.46 3.26 -24.30
N ALA A 8 -6.59 4.21 -24.63
CA ALA A 8 -5.67 4.79 -23.67
C ALA A 8 -6.41 5.49 -22.51
N VAL A 9 -7.47 6.22 -22.83
CA VAL A 9 -8.28 6.90 -21.81
C VAL A 9 -8.93 5.88 -20.87
N LEU A 10 -9.47 4.79 -21.42
CA LEU A 10 -10.07 3.74 -20.60
C LEU A 10 -9.02 3.08 -19.68
N ALA A 11 -7.82 2.85 -20.20
CA ALA A 11 -6.73 2.28 -19.41
C ALA A 11 -6.37 3.19 -18.22
N LEU A 12 -6.33 4.49 -18.45
CA LEU A 12 -6.06 5.46 -17.38
C LEU A 12 -7.14 5.42 -16.29
N GLY A 13 -8.40 5.33 -16.72
CA GLY A 13 -9.51 5.23 -15.78
C GLY A 13 -9.41 4.00 -14.89
N LEU A 14 -9.06 2.85 -15.48
CA LEU A 14 -8.87 1.61 -14.73
C LEU A 14 -7.69 1.73 -13.76
N THR A 15 -6.59 2.36 -14.19
CA THR A 15 -5.42 2.56 -13.35
C THR A 15 -5.75 3.41 -12.12
N CYS A 16 -6.52 4.47 -12.29
CA CYS A 16 -6.95 5.32 -11.17
C CYS A 16 -7.80 4.54 -10.16
N ALA A 17 -8.72 3.71 -10.65
CA ALA A 17 -9.56 2.89 -9.79
C ALA A 17 -8.71 1.88 -9.00
N SER A 18 -7.74 1.23 -9.67
CA SER A 18 -6.84 0.28 -9.03
C SER A 18 -5.99 0.94 -7.94
N LEU A 19 -5.51 2.15 -8.20
CA LEU A 19 -4.70 2.89 -7.23
C LEU A 19 -5.52 3.30 -6.01
N ALA A 20 -6.78 3.67 -6.20
CA ALA A 20 -7.66 4.02 -5.09
C ALA A 20 -7.89 2.81 -4.17
N VAL A 21 -8.09 1.62 -4.76
CA VAL A 21 -8.25 0.38 -4.00
C VAL A 21 -6.96 0.02 -3.27
N ALA A 22 -5.81 0.13 -3.95
CA ALA A 22 -4.50 -0.16 -3.35
C ALA A 22 -4.21 0.76 -2.17
N ASP A 23 -4.55 2.05 -2.29
CA ASP A 23 -4.40 3.04 -1.23
C ASP A 23 -5.24 2.66 0.00
N SER A 24 -6.50 2.28 -0.21
CA SER A 24 -7.41 1.86 0.85
C SER A 24 -6.91 0.60 1.56
N GLU A 25 -6.42 -0.39 0.79
CA GLU A 25 -5.88 -1.62 1.36
C GLU A 25 -4.61 -1.35 2.18
N LEU A 26 -3.74 -0.49 1.68
CA LEU A 26 -2.50 -0.15 2.38
C LEU A 26 -2.80 0.57 3.70
N SER A 27 -3.68 1.55 3.68
CA SER A 27 -4.09 2.27 4.89
C SER A 27 -4.68 1.32 5.93
N SER A 28 -5.54 0.41 5.49
CA SER A 28 -6.18 -0.56 6.36
C SER A 28 -5.16 -1.54 6.95
N ALA A 29 -4.23 -2.02 6.13
CA ALA A 29 -3.19 -2.93 6.60
C ALA A 29 -2.26 -2.26 7.61
N VAL A 30 -1.90 -0.99 7.39
CA VAL A 30 -1.07 -0.22 8.32
C VAL A 30 -1.79 -0.02 9.65
N ALA A 31 -3.08 0.31 9.61
CA ALA A 31 -3.87 0.48 10.83
C ALA A 31 -3.97 -0.82 11.63
N SER A 32 -4.22 -1.94 10.95
CA SER A 32 -4.27 -3.25 11.60
C SER A 32 -2.92 -3.64 12.17
N PHE A 33 -1.86 -3.38 11.44
CA PHE A 33 -0.49 -3.65 11.87
C PHE A 33 -0.17 -2.88 13.16
N SER A 34 -0.49 -1.60 13.19
CA SER A 34 -0.28 -0.75 14.37
C SER A 34 -1.07 -1.24 15.58
N GLU A 35 -2.33 -1.57 15.39
CA GLU A 35 -3.20 -2.05 16.48
C GLU A 35 -2.73 -3.39 17.02
N ASP A 36 -2.38 -4.31 16.13
CA ASP A 36 -1.92 -5.64 16.56
C ASP A 36 -0.54 -5.58 17.23
N ASN A 37 0.30 -4.63 16.84
CA ASN A 37 1.57 -4.40 17.55
C ASN A 37 1.33 -3.96 18.99
N LYS A 38 0.33 -3.12 19.23
CA LYS A 38 -0.05 -2.69 20.56
C LYS A 38 -0.56 -3.87 21.39
N ARG A 39 -1.36 -4.74 20.78
CA ARG A 39 -1.87 -5.94 21.43
C ARG A 39 -0.74 -6.89 21.79
N LEU A 40 0.23 -7.03 20.88
CA LEU A 40 1.39 -7.87 21.15
C LEU A 40 2.20 -7.33 22.34
N GLU A 41 2.43 -6.02 22.36
CA GLU A 41 3.14 -5.39 23.46
C GLU A 41 2.43 -5.65 24.80
N ALA A 42 1.11 -5.48 24.82
CA ALA A 42 0.32 -5.72 26.01
C ALA A 42 0.39 -7.19 26.46
N ALA A 43 0.31 -8.12 25.52
CA ALA A 43 0.37 -9.56 25.83
C ALA A 43 1.74 -9.96 26.38
N LEU A 44 2.81 -9.40 25.81
CA LEU A 44 4.18 -9.69 26.25
C LEU A 44 4.49 -9.10 27.62
N GLY A 45 3.74 -8.10 28.06
CA GLY A 45 3.90 -7.51 29.38
C GLY A 45 3.23 -8.29 30.49
N GLN A 46 2.56 -9.40 30.18
CA GLN A 46 1.86 -10.23 31.16
C GLN A 46 2.54 -11.60 31.29
N GLU A 47 2.10 -12.39 32.29
CA GLU A 47 2.63 -13.73 32.46
C GLU A 47 2.32 -14.58 31.22
N LEU A 48 3.32 -15.31 30.73
CA LEU A 48 3.21 -16.13 29.53
C LEU A 48 2.61 -17.51 29.83
N THR A 49 1.33 -17.51 30.17
CA THR A 49 0.55 -18.72 30.34
C THR A 49 0.25 -19.40 29.02
N ALA A 50 -0.25 -20.62 29.03
CA ALA A 50 -0.65 -21.33 27.81
C ALA A 50 -1.68 -20.51 26.99
N GLU A 51 -2.62 -19.88 27.69
CA GLU A 51 -3.63 -19.04 27.03
C GLU A 51 -3.00 -17.80 26.41
N ARG A 52 -2.03 -17.18 27.10
CA ARG A 52 -1.32 -16.01 26.59
C ARG A 52 -0.49 -16.35 25.36
N LEU A 53 0.17 -17.50 25.40
CA LEU A 53 0.95 -17.95 24.24
C LEU A 53 0.07 -18.19 23.02
N LYS A 54 -1.14 -18.71 23.21
CA LYS A 54 -2.09 -18.89 22.14
C LYS A 54 -2.53 -17.52 21.57
N GLU A 55 -2.78 -16.56 22.43
CA GLU A 55 -3.13 -15.20 22.02
C GLU A 55 -2.00 -14.58 21.19
N ILE A 56 -0.76 -14.73 21.64
CA ILE A 56 0.42 -14.21 20.92
C ILE A 56 0.54 -14.88 19.57
N TYR A 57 0.30 -16.18 19.48
CA TYR A 57 0.29 -16.91 18.20
C TYR A 57 -0.71 -16.30 17.22
N GLU A 58 -1.93 -16.05 17.68
CA GLU A 58 -2.98 -15.47 16.84
C GLU A 58 -2.64 -14.05 16.40
N ILE A 59 -2.10 -13.23 17.32
CA ILE A 59 -1.67 -11.88 17.00
C ILE A 59 -0.54 -11.91 15.96
N SER A 60 0.45 -12.78 16.14
CA SER A 60 1.57 -12.88 15.21
C SER A 60 1.12 -13.32 13.82
N TYR A 61 0.13 -14.19 13.76
CA TYR A 61 -0.44 -14.62 12.48
C TYR A 61 -1.08 -13.44 11.73
N ARG A 62 -1.85 -12.62 12.46
CA ARG A 62 -2.46 -11.43 11.85
C ARG A 62 -1.40 -10.41 11.42
N LEU A 63 -0.36 -10.23 12.22
CA LEU A 63 0.75 -9.34 11.88
C LEU A 63 1.45 -9.78 10.60
N GLN A 64 1.64 -11.09 10.42
CA GLN A 64 2.23 -11.62 9.19
C GLN A 64 1.38 -11.26 7.97
N GLY A 65 0.06 -11.38 8.10
CA GLY A 65 -0.87 -11.03 7.02
C GLY A 65 -0.82 -9.54 6.66
N SER A 66 -0.85 -8.69 7.67
CA SER A 66 -0.77 -7.24 7.48
C SER A 66 0.57 -6.84 6.85
N LEU A 67 1.66 -7.41 7.35
CA LEU A 67 3.00 -7.11 6.83
C LEU A 67 3.16 -7.56 5.39
N SER A 68 2.59 -8.71 5.03
CA SER A 68 2.60 -9.21 3.65
C SER A 68 1.89 -8.23 2.72
N THR A 69 0.73 -7.72 3.13
CA THR A 69 -0.03 -6.74 2.34
C THR A 69 0.75 -5.44 2.20
N ILE A 70 1.34 -4.97 3.29
CA ILE A 70 2.14 -3.74 3.29
C ILE A 70 3.32 -3.88 2.31
N ASN A 71 4.04 -5.00 2.38
CA ASN A 71 5.18 -5.24 1.50
C ASN A 71 4.77 -5.25 0.03
N MET A 72 3.68 -5.91 -0.28
CA MET A 72 3.17 -5.98 -1.66
C MET A 72 2.80 -4.59 -2.17
N ARG A 73 2.11 -3.80 -1.37
CA ARG A 73 1.69 -2.45 -1.76
C ARG A 73 2.86 -1.49 -1.85
N MET A 74 3.89 -1.68 -1.01
CA MET A 74 5.11 -0.89 -1.10
C MET A 74 5.90 -1.21 -2.37
N ASP A 75 5.91 -2.46 -2.81
CA ASP A 75 6.53 -2.84 -4.07
C ASP A 75 5.82 -2.16 -5.25
N GLU A 76 4.50 -2.14 -5.22
CA GLU A 76 3.71 -1.43 -6.26
C GLU A 76 4.00 0.06 -6.24
N LEU A 77 4.15 0.64 -5.05
CA LEU A 77 4.49 2.06 -4.91
C LEU A 77 5.87 2.35 -5.48
N ALA A 78 6.82 1.46 -5.26
CA ALA A 78 8.16 1.58 -5.84
C ALA A 78 8.11 1.55 -7.36
N ASP A 79 7.27 0.68 -7.94
CA ASP A 79 7.07 0.62 -9.39
C ASP A 79 6.50 1.93 -9.94
N THR A 80 5.55 2.52 -9.22
CA THR A 80 4.96 3.82 -9.62
C THR A 80 6.03 4.91 -9.61
N LEU A 81 6.89 4.90 -8.60
CA LEU A 81 7.97 5.87 -8.49
C LEU A 81 8.99 5.70 -9.63
N GLU A 82 9.26 4.45 -10.01
CA GLU A 82 10.14 4.17 -11.14
C GLU A 82 9.56 4.72 -12.45
N GLU A 83 8.24 4.54 -12.66
CA GLU A 83 7.59 5.11 -13.84
C GLU A 83 7.65 6.62 -13.84
N LEU A 84 7.48 7.25 -12.69
CA LEU A 84 7.64 8.70 -12.55
C LEU A 84 9.05 9.14 -12.97
N HIS A 85 10.05 8.41 -12.51
CA HIS A 85 11.45 8.68 -12.84
C HIS A 85 11.69 8.58 -14.34
N ILE A 86 11.22 7.51 -14.95
CA ILE A 86 11.39 7.29 -16.41
C ILE A 86 10.72 8.40 -17.21
N GLU A 87 9.49 8.75 -16.84
CA GLU A 87 8.74 9.79 -17.56
C GLU A 87 9.36 11.17 -17.36
N SER A 88 10.00 11.41 -16.23
CA SER A 88 10.70 12.68 -16.01
C SER A 88 11.92 12.82 -16.92
N GLU A 89 12.61 11.72 -17.20
CA GLU A 89 13.75 11.71 -18.14
C GLU A 89 13.29 11.97 -19.57
N SER A 90 12.11 11.47 -19.91
CA SER A 90 11.52 11.65 -21.25
C SER A 90 10.88 13.02 -21.44
N ALA A 91 10.85 13.84 -20.40
CA ALA A 91 10.23 15.16 -20.39
C ALA A 91 8.74 15.13 -20.75
N ASN A 92 8.06 14.05 -20.38
CA ASN A 92 6.62 13.90 -20.58
C ASN A 92 5.87 14.49 -19.38
N ALA A 93 5.60 15.79 -19.44
CA ALA A 93 5.03 16.55 -18.33
C ALA A 93 3.68 15.99 -17.86
N GLU A 94 2.83 15.55 -18.78
CA GLU A 94 1.53 15.00 -18.43
C GLU A 94 1.65 13.71 -17.63
N ALA A 95 2.48 12.79 -18.10
CA ALA A 95 2.72 11.52 -17.41
C ALA A 95 3.37 11.74 -16.05
N VAL A 96 4.32 12.68 -15.96
CA VAL A 96 4.96 13.05 -14.70
C VAL A 96 3.90 13.53 -13.69
N SER A 97 3.00 14.38 -14.13
CA SER A 97 1.93 14.89 -13.26
C SER A 97 1.03 13.76 -12.75
N GLU A 98 0.65 12.83 -13.63
CA GLU A 98 -0.23 11.72 -13.26
C GLU A 98 0.46 10.73 -12.31
N TYR A 99 1.66 10.29 -12.66
CA TYR A 99 2.39 9.35 -11.80
C TYR A 99 2.79 9.99 -10.48
N GLY A 100 3.13 11.27 -10.51
CA GLY A 100 3.45 12.01 -9.29
C GLY A 100 2.28 12.10 -8.33
N ALA A 101 1.10 12.43 -8.85
CA ALA A 101 -0.13 12.51 -8.05
C ALA A 101 -0.50 11.14 -7.49
N SER A 102 -0.40 10.09 -8.30
CA SER A 102 -0.70 8.72 -7.88
C SER A 102 0.26 8.27 -6.77
N TYR A 103 1.54 8.51 -6.97
CA TYR A 103 2.56 8.16 -5.98
C TYR A 103 2.29 8.85 -4.64
N LEU A 104 2.11 10.17 -4.68
CA LEU A 104 1.90 10.95 -3.46
C LEU A 104 0.61 10.58 -2.74
N GLY A 105 -0.44 10.26 -3.49
CA GLY A 105 -1.71 9.83 -2.90
C GLY A 105 -1.54 8.59 -2.04
N VAL A 106 -0.82 7.59 -2.54
CA VAL A 106 -0.58 6.36 -1.81
C VAL A 106 0.43 6.58 -0.68
N ALA A 107 1.54 7.25 -0.98
CA ALA A 107 2.61 7.46 0.00
C ALA A 107 2.10 8.23 1.23
N ARG A 108 1.28 9.24 1.03
CA ARG A 108 0.75 10.07 2.12
C ARG A 108 -0.34 9.38 2.94
N SER A 109 -0.90 8.29 2.46
CA SER A 109 -1.83 7.50 3.26
C SER A 109 -1.12 6.77 4.40
N VAL A 110 0.17 6.59 4.27
CA VAL A 110 1.00 5.87 5.24
C VAL A 110 1.85 6.82 6.07
N ILE A 111 2.57 7.71 5.42
CA ILE A 111 3.49 8.67 6.05
C ILE A 111 3.06 10.08 5.66
N ARG A 112 2.66 10.85 6.65
CA ARG A 112 2.18 12.22 6.44
C ARG A 112 3.19 13.28 6.86
#